data_ce0640c6f0c3bacf974713492c95ced5
#
_entry.id   ce0640c6f0c3bacf974713492c95ced5
#
_cell.length_a   1.000
_cell.length_b   1.000
_cell.length_c   1.000
_cell.angle_alpha   90.00
_cell.angle_beta   90.00
_cell.angle_gamma   90.00
#
_symmetry.space_group_name_H-M   'P 1'
#
loop_
_entity.id
_entity.type
_entity.pdbx_description
1 polymer ?
#
loop_
_entity_poly.entity_id
_entity_poly.type
_entity_poly.pdbx_seq_one_letter_code
_entity_poly.pdbx_strand_id
1 'polypeptide(L)'
;MVFNGHLIKSRAAQTVLEDNLIVDAPSGRASYEVDLPNGGVALLRRNTIGQSVYSRNPVIIAYGAEGSHWPENRLELHDNTLLGPSRSDPLRIWQARLLPAATVTIDATQLHWRPMPGSAPLRNYNDLALWPLQRSTAGAIHW
;
A
#
# COMPACT_ATOMS: atom_id res chain seq x y z
N MET A 1 -6.65 -13.70 -18.25
CA MET A 1 -5.30 -13.92 -17.68
C MET A 1 -5.25 -13.19 -16.34
N VAL A 2 -5.03 -13.87 -15.27
CA VAL A 2 -4.93 -13.27 -13.93
C VAL A 2 -3.45 -13.05 -13.63
N PHE A 3 -3.03 -11.80 -13.55
CA PHE A 3 -1.67 -11.46 -13.15
C PHE A 3 -1.62 -11.40 -11.61
N ASN A 4 -0.84 -12.28 -11.01
CA ASN A 4 -0.54 -12.27 -9.58
C ASN A 4 0.80 -11.55 -9.33
N GLY A 5 0.96 -10.36 -9.90
CA GLY A 5 2.15 -9.54 -9.71
C GLY A 5 1.95 -8.48 -8.63
N HIS A 6 2.96 -7.67 -8.46
CA HIS A 6 2.88 -6.43 -7.70
C HIS A 6 2.60 -5.27 -8.65
N LEU A 7 1.90 -4.23 -8.21
CA LEU A 7 1.71 -3.04 -9.04
C LEU A 7 3.00 -2.25 -9.14
N ILE A 8 3.71 -2.10 -8.02
CA ILE A 8 5.05 -1.53 -7.98
C ILE A 8 5.94 -2.47 -7.18
N LYS A 9 7.12 -2.75 -7.71
CA LYS A 9 8.18 -3.46 -7.00
C LYS A 9 9.50 -2.75 -7.21
N SER A 10 10.16 -2.34 -6.12
CA SER A 10 11.45 -1.68 -6.18
C SER A 10 12.45 -2.37 -5.27
N ARG A 11 13.62 -2.66 -5.83
CA ARG A 11 14.78 -3.17 -5.10
C ARG A 11 15.91 -2.13 -4.99
N ALA A 12 15.62 -0.87 -5.32
CA ALA A 12 16.59 0.21 -5.31
C ALA A 12 16.96 0.62 -3.88
N ALA A 13 18.15 1.20 -3.72
CA ALA A 13 18.59 1.79 -2.45
C ALA A 13 17.69 2.94 -2.00
N GLN A 14 17.13 3.66 -2.97
CA GLN A 14 16.19 4.75 -2.73
C GLN A 14 14.98 4.60 -3.66
N THR A 15 13.80 4.75 -3.08
CA THR A 15 12.53 4.72 -3.81
C THR A 15 11.71 5.94 -3.40
N VAL A 16 11.27 6.71 -4.38
CA VAL A 16 10.38 7.85 -4.16
C VAL A 16 9.13 7.65 -5.01
N LEU A 17 7.98 7.63 -4.36
CA LEU A 17 6.67 7.57 -4.99
C LEU A 17 5.86 8.78 -4.53
N GLU A 18 5.58 9.69 -5.45
CA GLU A 18 4.86 10.92 -5.15
C GLU A 18 3.72 11.16 -6.15
N ASP A 19 2.58 11.59 -5.63
CA ASP A 19 1.44 12.03 -6.43
C ASP A 19 0.93 10.96 -7.43
N ASN A 20 0.99 9.67 -7.04
CA ASN A 20 0.57 8.58 -7.90
C ASN A 20 -0.80 8.02 -7.52
N LEU A 21 -1.47 7.48 -8.50
CA LEU A 21 -2.62 6.60 -8.34
C LEU A 21 -2.17 5.16 -8.64
N ILE A 22 -2.02 4.36 -7.59
CA ILE A 22 -1.52 2.98 -7.63
C ILE A 22 -2.65 2.08 -7.17
N VAL A 23 -3.51 1.68 -8.09
CA VAL A 23 -4.74 0.98 -7.73
C VAL A 23 -4.89 -0.28 -8.58
N ASP A 24 -5.11 -1.39 -7.89
CA ASP A 24 -5.49 -2.62 -8.55
C ASP A 24 -6.88 -2.45 -9.19
N ALA A 25 -7.07 -3.03 -10.38
CA ALA A 25 -8.36 -3.00 -11.05
C ALA A 25 -9.46 -3.60 -10.17
N PRO A 26 -10.73 -3.26 -10.38
CA PRO A 26 -11.82 -3.74 -9.51
C PRO A 26 -11.85 -5.26 -9.29
N SER A 27 -11.41 -6.03 -10.29
CA SER A 27 -11.28 -7.49 -10.22
C SER A 27 -9.81 -7.95 -10.11
N GLY A 28 -8.90 -7.03 -9.84
CA GLY A 28 -7.48 -7.30 -9.77
C GLY A 28 -7.12 -8.21 -8.59
N ARG A 29 -5.98 -8.86 -8.70
CA ARG A 29 -5.45 -9.80 -7.71
C ARG A 29 -3.96 -9.57 -7.47
N ALA A 30 -3.55 -8.30 -7.42
CA ALA A 30 -2.16 -7.99 -7.09
C ALA A 30 -1.78 -8.62 -5.74
N SER A 31 -0.54 -9.06 -5.63
CA SER A 31 -0.02 -9.63 -4.38
C SER A 31 0.21 -8.51 -3.37
N TYR A 32 1.04 -7.54 -3.74
CA TYR A 32 1.18 -6.27 -3.01
C TYR A 32 0.96 -5.13 -4.00
N GLU A 33 0.37 -4.05 -3.57
CA GLU A 33 0.27 -2.85 -4.41
C GLU A 33 1.63 -2.17 -4.51
N VAL A 34 2.35 -2.08 -3.37
CA VAL A 34 3.74 -1.61 -3.32
C VAL A 34 4.58 -2.64 -2.59
N ASP A 35 5.64 -3.12 -3.25
CA ASP A 35 6.59 -4.09 -2.69
C ASP A 35 8.01 -3.51 -2.71
N LEU A 36 8.58 -3.33 -1.52
CA LEU A 36 9.95 -2.88 -1.29
C LEU A 36 10.72 -3.98 -0.56
N PRO A 37 10.99 -5.11 -1.24
CA PRO A 37 11.36 -6.36 -0.57
C PRO A 37 12.72 -6.32 0.14
N ASN A 38 13.61 -5.43 -0.28
CA ASN A 38 14.96 -5.33 0.28
C ASN A 38 15.16 -4.10 1.18
N GLY A 39 14.09 -3.43 1.59
CA GLY A 39 14.19 -2.22 2.39
C GLY A 39 14.78 -1.04 1.62
N GLY A 40 15.75 -0.35 2.20
CA GLY A 40 16.33 0.87 1.66
C GLY A 40 15.62 2.13 2.16
N VAL A 41 15.95 3.27 1.58
CA VAL A 41 15.29 4.54 1.90
C VAL A 41 14.10 4.73 0.98
N ALA A 42 12.90 4.77 1.54
CA ALA A 42 11.67 4.90 0.78
C ALA A 42 10.83 6.07 1.29
N LEU A 43 10.40 6.92 0.36
CA LEU A 43 9.48 8.02 0.61
C LEU A 43 8.25 7.82 -0.28
N LEU A 44 7.10 7.65 0.36
CA LEU A 44 5.79 7.57 -0.29
C LEU A 44 4.96 8.77 0.15
N ARG A 45 4.66 9.68 -0.76
CA ARG A 45 4.00 10.93 -0.45
C ARG A 45 2.86 11.27 -1.41
N ARG A 46 1.70 11.60 -0.87
CA ARG A 46 0.52 12.02 -1.63
C ARG A 46 0.08 11.01 -2.70
N ASN A 47 0.22 9.72 -2.39
CA ASN A 47 -0.27 8.67 -3.27
C ASN A 47 -1.67 8.21 -2.84
N THR A 48 -2.43 7.75 -3.80
CA THR A 48 -3.60 6.92 -3.56
C THR A 48 -3.26 5.49 -3.94
N ILE A 49 -3.25 4.60 -2.96
CA ILE A 49 -2.84 3.20 -3.15
C ILE A 49 -4.04 2.31 -2.78
N GLY A 50 -4.53 1.56 -3.73
CA GLY A 50 -5.78 0.82 -3.57
C GLY A 50 -5.67 -0.67 -3.89
N GLN A 51 -6.10 -1.49 -2.93
CA GLN A 51 -6.18 -2.93 -3.07
C GLN A 51 -7.58 -3.36 -3.51
N SER A 52 -7.65 -4.31 -4.43
CA SER A 52 -8.92 -4.94 -4.83
C SER A 52 -9.52 -5.76 -3.69
N VAL A 53 -10.84 -5.79 -3.62
CA VAL A 53 -11.57 -6.68 -2.69
C VAL A 53 -11.34 -8.16 -2.99
N TYR A 54 -10.87 -8.49 -4.18
CA TYR A 54 -10.57 -9.85 -4.61
C TYR A 54 -9.09 -10.26 -4.41
N SER A 55 -8.25 -9.34 -3.94
CA SER A 55 -6.86 -9.69 -3.62
C SER A 55 -6.83 -10.80 -2.56
N ARG A 56 -5.99 -11.80 -2.79
CA ARG A 56 -5.78 -12.88 -1.83
C ARG A 56 -4.77 -12.54 -0.76
N ASN A 57 -3.89 -11.58 -1.05
CA ASN A 57 -2.91 -11.09 -0.08
C ASN A 57 -3.47 -9.83 0.58
N PRO A 58 -3.58 -9.80 1.90
CA PRO A 58 -4.15 -8.64 2.59
C PRO A 58 -3.21 -7.44 2.68
N VAL A 59 -1.93 -7.60 2.40
CA VAL A 59 -0.93 -6.52 2.57
C VAL A 59 -0.97 -5.56 1.40
N ILE A 60 -1.12 -4.26 1.69
CA ILE A 60 -1.11 -3.20 0.67
C ILE A 60 0.34 -2.79 0.37
N ILE A 61 1.09 -2.39 1.39
CA ILE A 61 2.49 -2.01 1.28
C ILE A 61 3.35 -3.01 2.05
N ALA A 62 4.29 -3.63 1.35
CA ALA A 62 5.25 -4.57 1.92
C ALA A 62 6.65 -3.97 1.95
N TYR A 63 7.34 -4.04 3.09
CA TYR A 63 8.68 -3.51 3.25
C TYR A 63 9.58 -4.50 3.96
N GLY A 64 10.67 -4.92 3.30
CA GLY A 64 11.69 -5.79 3.86
C GLY A 64 11.37 -7.29 3.83
N ALA A 65 10.39 -7.73 3.05
CA ALA A 65 9.96 -9.14 3.03
C ALA A 65 11.07 -10.13 2.64
N GLU A 66 12.04 -9.71 1.85
CA GLU A 66 13.17 -10.53 1.39
C GLU A 66 14.49 -10.18 2.10
N GLY A 67 14.45 -9.34 3.12
CA GLY A 67 15.62 -8.89 3.85
C GLY A 67 16.33 -7.70 3.22
N SER A 68 17.17 -7.03 4.02
CA SER A 68 17.85 -5.82 3.55
C SER A 68 19.08 -6.13 2.72
N HIS A 69 19.32 -5.30 1.71
CA HIS A 69 20.55 -5.25 0.92
C HIS A 69 21.28 -3.90 1.08
N TRP A 70 20.70 -2.97 1.82
CA TRP A 70 21.15 -1.59 1.89
C TRP A 70 21.59 -1.23 3.31
N PRO A 71 22.59 -0.32 3.45
CA PRO A 71 23.10 0.05 4.76
C PRO A 71 22.16 0.91 5.58
N GLU A 72 21.12 1.46 4.97
CA GLU A 72 20.10 2.25 5.64
C GLU A 72 18.70 1.74 5.27
N ASN A 73 17.86 1.57 6.28
CA ASN A 73 16.47 1.22 6.12
C ASN A 73 15.60 2.31 6.77
N ARG A 74 14.88 3.06 5.94
CA ARG A 74 14.00 4.13 6.38
C ARG A 74 12.77 4.19 5.49
N LEU A 75 11.61 4.14 6.11
CA LEU A 75 10.34 4.22 5.42
C LEU A 75 9.55 5.43 5.91
N GLU A 76 9.18 6.30 5.00
CA GLU A 76 8.39 7.49 5.29
C GLU A 76 7.10 7.47 4.45
N LEU A 77 5.98 7.57 5.14
CA LEU A 77 4.65 7.69 4.53
C LEU A 77 4.04 9.03 4.92
N HIS A 78 3.80 9.90 3.94
CA HIS A 78 3.22 11.22 4.18
C HIS A 78 2.01 11.47 3.28
N ASP A 79 0.89 11.86 3.86
CA ASP A 79 -0.32 12.28 3.13
C ASP A 79 -0.84 11.25 2.11
N ASN A 80 -0.64 9.96 2.35
CA ASN A 80 -1.17 8.94 1.46
C ASN A 80 -2.61 8.56 1.82
N THR A 81 -3.34 8.11 0.83
CA THR A 81 -4.65 7.51 0.99
C THR A 81 -4.56 6.04 0.60
N LEU A 82 -4.79 5.15 1.56
CA LEU A 82 -4.78 3.72 1.35
C LEU A 82 -6.23 3.22 1.29
N LEU A 83 -6.54 2.42 0.28
CA LEU A 83 -7.87 1.88 0.03
C LEU A 83 -7.81 0.36 0.03
N GLY A 84 -8.66 -0.27 0.81
CA GLY A 84 -8.70 -1.73 0.84
C GLY A 84 -9.92 -2.28 1.56
N PRO A 85 -10.22 -3.58 1.39
CA PRO A 85 -11.26 -4.24 2.17
C PRO A 85 -10.88 -4.27 3.66
N SER A 86 -11.85 -4.49 4.53
CA SER A 86 -11.67 -4.46 5.98
C SER A 86 -10.60 -5.44 6.52
N ARG A 87 -10.25 -6.46 5.72
CA ARG A 87 -9.20 -7.43 6.05
C ARG A 87 -7.79 -6.98 5.63
N SER A 88 -7.67 -5.83 4.98
CA SER A 88 -6.36 -5.36 4.51
C SER A 88 -5.45 -5.00 5.68
N ASP A 89 -4.19 -5.38 5.53
CA ASP A 89 -3.08 -4.93 6.35
C ASP A 89 -2.39 -3.79 5.56
N PRO A 90 -2.54 -2.54 5.98
CA PRO A 90 -2.11 -1.40 5.16
C PRO A 90 -0.60 -1.36 4.96
N LEU A 91 0.16 -1.79 5.96
CA LEU A 91 1.62 -1.82 5.88
C LEU A 91 2.16 -2.99 6.71
N ARG A 92 2.98 -3.81 6.09
CA ARG A 92 3.73 -4.84 6.81
C ARG A 92 5.23 -4.63 6.64
N ILE A 93 5.91 -4.60 7.78
CA ILE A 93 7.35 -4.44 7.86
C ILE A 93 7.96 -5.69 8.49
N TRP A 94 8.89 -6.31 7.79
CA TRP A 94 9.63 -7.47 8.31
C TRP A 94 10.89 -7.00 9.05
N GLN A 95 10.71 -6.34 10.20
CA GLN A 95 11.79 -5.74 10.97
C GLN A 95 12.91 -6.73 11.32
N ALA A 96 12.57 -7.97 11.63
CA ALA A 96 13.57 -8.98 11.96
C ALA A 96 14.48 -9.36 10.79
N ARG A 97 14.10 -9.02 9.58
CA ARG A 97 14.90 -9.26 8.37
C ARG A 97 15.71 -8.05 7.92
N LEU A 98 15.52 -6.92 8.60
CA LEU A 98 16.19 -5.65 8.25
C LEU A 98 17.35 -5.40 9.20
N LEU A 99 18.56 -5.29 8.63
CA LEU A 99 19.78 -4.96 9.33
C LEU A 99 20.50 -3.81 8.60
N PRO A 100 20.52 -2.59 9.18
CA PRO A 100 19.90 -2.19 10.45
C PRO A 100 18.36 -2.18 10.40
N ALA A 101 17.72 -2.22 11.55
CA ALA A 101 16.27 -2.11 11.68
C ALA A 101 15.75 -0.82 11.03
N ALA A 102 14.57 -0.88 10.45
CA ALA A 102 13.99 0.27 9.77
C ALA A 102 13.52 1.34 10.74
N THR A 103 13.81 2.60 10.41
CA THR A 103 13.14 3.76 10.99
C THR A 103 11.88 4.02 10.17
N VAL A 104 10.72 4.14 10.83
CA VAL A 104 9.43 4.30 10.18
C VAL A 104 8.78 5.59 10.66
N THR A 105 8.38 6.43 9.72
CA THR A 105 7.62 7.65 9.97
C THR A 105 6.31 7.57 9.18
N ILE A 106 5.18 7.78 9.86
CA ILE A 106 3.86 7.80 9.23
C ILE A 106 3.16 9.07 9.66
N ASP A 107 2.83 9.92 8.69
CA ASP A 107 2.20 11.21 8.92
C ASP A 107 1.07 11.42 7.92
N ALA A 108 -0.11 11.83 8.43
CA ALA A 108 -1.30 12.14 7.66
C ALA A 108 -1.72 11.07 6.62
N THR A 109 -1.19 9.87 6.72
CA THR A 109 -1.58 8.72 5.88
C THR A 109 -2.81 8.06 6.47
N GLN A 110 -3.83 7.86 5.66
CA GLN A 110 -5.13 7.38 6.09
C GLN A 110 -5.53 6.10 5.35
N LEU A 111 -6.24 5.23 6.05
CA LEU A 111 -6.83 4.03 5.50
C LEU A 111 -8.35 4.22 5.37
N HIS A 112 -8.86 3.97 4.17
CA HIS A 112 -10.28 3.93 3.88
C HIS A 112 -10.71 2.52 3.50
N TRP A 113 -11.74 2.03 4.15
CA TRP A 113 -12.27 0.70 3.85
C TRP A 113 -13.09 0.71 2.57
N ARG A 114 -12.79 -0.24 1.70
CA ARG A 114 -13.60 -0.49 0.52
C ARG A 114 -14.92 -1.16 0.88
N PRO A 115 -16.05 -0.78 0.25
CA PRO A 115 -17.28 -1.55 0.37
C PRO A 115 -17.06 -3.00 -0.05
N MET A 116 -17.70 -3.90 0.68
CA MET A 116 -17.68 -5.32 0.34
C MET A 116 -18.45 -5.58 -0.97
N PRO A 117 -18.10 -6.66 -1.72
CA PRO A 117 -18.87 -7.07 -2.89
C PRO A 117 -20.35 -7.19 -2.56
N GLY A 118 -21.23 -6.64 -3.42
CA GLY A 118 -22.67 -6.59 -3.21
C GLY A 118 -23.19 -5.20 -2.85
N SER A 119 -22.34 -4.31 -2.35
CA SER A 119 -22.62 -2.89 -2.20
C SER A 119 -21.85 -2.14 -3.29
N ALA A 120 -22.51 -1.50 -4.23
CA ALA A 120 -21.99 -0.66 -5.32
C ALA A 120 -20.54 -0.95 -5.74
N PRO A 121 -20.26 -1.94 -6.62
CA PRO A 121 -18.89 -2.25 -7.05
C PRO A 121 -18.29 -1.07 -7.82
N LEU A 122 -16.99 -0.86 -7.66
CA LEU A 122 -16.23 0.05 -8.52
C LEU A 122 -16.33 -0.43 -9.97
N ARG A 123 -16.78 0.43 -10.85
CA ARG A 123 -16.92 0.12 -12.27
C ARG A 123 -15.71 0.55 -13.09
N ASN A 124 -15.01 1.59 -12.64
CA ASN A 124 -13.83 2.13 -13.30
C ASN A 124 -12.99 2.98 -12.33
N TYR A 125 -11.86 3.49 -12.79
CA TYR A 125 -10.98 4.30 -11.97
C TYR A 125 -11.59 5.63 -11.51
N ASN A 126 -12.58 6.16 -12.24
CA ASN A 126 -13.23 7.40 -11.84
C ASN A 126 -14.00 7.23 -10.53
N ASP A 127 -14.48 6.03 -10.25
CA ASP A 127 -15.18 5.73 -9.00
C ASP A 127 -14.24 5.89 -7.80
N LEU A 128 -12.93 5.71 -7.99
CA LEU A 128 -11.93 5.87 -6.93
C LEU A 128 -11.82 7.30 -6.45
N ALA A 129 -12.04 8.28 -7.31
CA ALA A 129 -12.03 9.68 -6.93
C ALA A 129 -13.09 10.02 -5.87
N LEU A 130 -14.14 9.22 -5.77
CA LEU A 130 -15.22 9.37 -4.82
C LEU A 130 -14.96 8.69 -3.47
N TRP A 131 -13.96 7.81 -3.37
CA TRP A 131 -13.68 7.04 -2.16
C TRP A 131 -13.43 7.88 -0.93
N PRO A 132 -12.61 8.95 -1.00
CA PRO A 132 -12.40 9.83 0.14
C PRO A 132 -13.64 10.54 0.62
N LEU A 133 -14.69 10.64 -0.22
CA LEU A 133 -15.95 11.29 0.08
C LEU A 133 -16.97 10.36 0.73
N GLN A 134 -16.81 9.04 0.57
CA GLN A 134 -17.67 8.02 1.18
C GLN A 134 -17.16 7.61 2.56
N ARG A 135 -17.02 8.58 3.43
CA ARG A 135 -16.43 8.41 4.76
C ARG A 135 -17.37 7.70 5.72
N SER A 136 -17.40 6.42 5.80
CA SER A 136 -17.96 5.81 7.01
C SER A 136 -16.89 5.45 8.06
N THR A 137 -15.68 5.22 7.67
CA THR A 137 -14.61 4.75 8.58
C THR A 137 -13.23 5.08 8.05
N ALA A 138 -12.92 6.37 7.96
CA ALA A 138 -11.52 6.77 7.80
C ALA A 138 -10.86 6.76 9.17
N GLY A 139 -9.85 5.93 9.35
CA GLY A 139 -9.03 5.93 10.54
C GLY A 139 -7.59 6.29 10.21
N ALA A 140 -6.93 7.03 11.10
CA ALA A 140 -5.49 7.14 11.04
C ALA A 140 -4.89 5.74 11.25
N ILE A 141 -3.82 5.42 10.50
CA ILE A 141 -3.10 4.17 10.71
C ILE A 141 -2.28 4.32 11.98
N HIS A 142 -2.60 3.49 12.98
CA HIS A 142 -1.85 3.39 14.22
C HIS A 142 -1.01 2.11 14.21
N TRP A 143 0.27 2.26 14.47
CA TRP A 143 1.24 1.16 14.51
C TRP A 143 1.70 0.86 15.93
#